data_142fe540391c6cb1b265047da641e9ce
#
_entry.id   142fe540391c6cb1b265047da641e9ce
#
_cell.length_a   1.000
_cell.length_b   1.000
_cell.length_c   1.000
_cell.angle_alpha   90.00
_cell.angle_beta   90.00
_cell.angle_gamma   90.00
#
_symmetry.space_group_name_H-M   'P 1'
#
loop_
_entity.id
_entity.type
_entity.pdbx_description
1 polymer ?
#
loop_
_entity_poly.entity_id
_entity_poly.type
_entity_poly.pdbx_seq_one_letter_code
_entity_poly.pdbx_strand_id
1 'polypeptide(L)'
;MKAIVSERFLEWDKRLGPLGVTCAEITGDTEHDDISVIKHSQIVLTTPEKWDSLTRRWRDHASLMQAVALLLIDEVHMLTEADRGPTLEAVVSRMKTIRSTRPSDTNVSLRFIAVSATIPNVDDVAAWLSDREGPAVARKLEETLRPVKLRRVVLGYDCRENWSEFRFEISLNYKLPSVIATYSSNKPTLVFVATRKSAQTTATTLSQQARLVRNAEHKQCLTTVGNCLRDNKLRG
;
A
#
# COMPACT_ATOMS: atom_id res chain seq x y z
N MET A 1 -2.27 3.04 6.74
CA MET A 1 -1.00 3.53 6.15
C MET A 1 0.15 3.62 7.14
N LYS A 2 0.02 4.19 8.34
CA LYS A 2 1.13 4.26 9.31
C LYS A 2 1.84 2.90 9.49
N ALA A 3 1.09 1.81 9.70
CA ALA A 3 1.67 0.47 9.84
C ALA A 3 2.52 0.03 8.64
N ILE A 4 2.15 0.44 7.43
CA ILE A 4 2.92 0.14 6.21
C ILE A 4 4.21 0.96 6.18
N VAL A 5 4.16 2.22 6.61
CA VAL A 5 5.37 3.07 6.70
C VAL A 5 6.35 2.47 7.70
N SER A 6 5.88 2.08 8.89
CA SER A 6 6.72 1.45 9.93
C SER A 6 7.30 0.11 9.45
N GLU A 7 6.51 -0.73 8.78
CA GLU A 7 6.99 -1.99 8.20
C GLU A 7 8.09 -1.75 7.16
N ARG A 8 7.88 -0.81 6.25
CA ARG A 8 8.88 -0.44 5.24
C ARG A 8 10.12 0.19 5.84
N PHE A 9 9.95 1.01 6.88
CA PHE A 9 11.09 1.57 7.61
C PHE A 9 11.98 0.46 8.18
N LEU A 10 11.40 -0.50 8.91
CA LEU A 10 12.14 -1.62 9.49
C LEU A 10 12.84 -2.47 8.41
N GLU A 11 12.18 -2.71 7.28
CA GLU A 11 12.76 -3.46 6.17
C GLU A 11 13.95 -2.71 5.55
N TRP A 12 13.81 -1.42 5.28
CA TRP A 12 14.82 -0.64 4.60
C TRP A 12 16.00 -0.31 5.51
N ASP A 13 15.74 0.02 6.78
CA ASP A 13 16.79 0.23 7.77
C ASP A 13 17.67 -1.01 7.94
N LYS A 14 17.05 -2.20 8.03
CA LYS A 14 17.78 -3.47 8.08
C LYS A 14 18.62 -3.76 6.84
N ARG A 15 18.13 -3.37 5.65
CA ARG A 15 18.81 -3.63 4.37
C ARG A 15 19.88 -2.60 4.05
N LEU A 16 19.62 -1.34 4.33
CA LEU A 16 20.42 -0.22 3.87
C LEU A 16 21.36 0.32 4.97
N GLY A 17 21.00 0.14 6.24
CA GLY A 17 21.83 0.52 7.38
C GLY A 17 23.25 -0.04 7.31
N PRO A 18 23.46 -1.34 7.00
CA PRO A 18 24.80 -1.91 6.80
C PRO A 18 25.61 -1.25 5.68
N LEU A 19 24.96 -0.55 4.75
CA LEU A 19 25.58 0.20 3.66
C LEU A 19 25.87 1.66 4.06
N GLY A 20 25.63 2.04 5.32
CA GLY A 20 25.82 3.40 5.81
C GLY A 20 24.70 4.38 5.45
N VAL A 21 23.54 3.89 4.99
CA VAL A 21 22.39 4.72 4.67
C VAL A 21 21.48 4.83 5.90
N THR A 22 21.23 6.06 6.34
CA THR A 22 20.31 6.33 7.46
C THR A 22 18.88 6.49 6.95
N CYS A 23 17.97 5.71 7.52
CA CYS A 23 16.54 5.82 7.28
C CYS A 23 15.85 6.51 8.46
N ALA A 24 14.76 7.22 8.18
CA ALA A 24 13.88 7.76 9.21
C ALA A 24 12.42 7.53 8.87
N GLU A 25 11.62 7.31 9.89
CA GLU A 25 10.16 7.28 9.81
C GLU A 25 9.60 8.59 10.39
N ILE A 26 8.74 9.27 9.61
CA ILE A 26 8.04 10.47 10.05
C ILE A 26 6.56 10.31 9.76
N THR A 27 5.76 10.12 10.80
CA THR A 27 4.31 9.96 10.73
C THR A 27 3.58 10.98 11.61
N GLY A 28 2.26 10.98 11.60
CA GLY A 28 1.46 11.94 12.37
C GLY A 28 1.67 11.89 13.88
N ASP A 29 2.22 10.80 14.41
CA ASP A 29 2.45 10.60 15.84
C ASP A 29 3.87 11.01 16.30
N THR A 30 4.76 11.37 15.37
CA THR A 30 6.07 11.93 15.69
C THR A 30 5.89 13.37 16.13
N GLU A 31 6.09 13.63 17.43
CA GLU A 31 6.11 14.97 18.02
C GLU A 31 7.56 15.46 18.08
N HIS A 32 7.76 16.72 17.70
CA HIS A 32 8.97 17.52 17.82
C HIS A 32 10.19 17.12 16.98
N ASP A 33 10.65 18.14 16.24
CA ASP A 33 11.88 18.22 15.46
C ASP A 33 12.01 17.31 14.22
N ASP A 34 10.88 17.08 13.51
CA ASP A 34 10.87 16.37 12.22
C ASP A 34 11.92 16.90 11.23
N ILE A 35 12.16 18.21 11.26
CA ILE A 35 13.14 18.88 10.38
C ILE A 35 14.56 18.46 10.71
N SER A 36 14.90 18.31 11.99
CA SER A 36 16.21 17.82 12.41
C SER A 36 16.40 16.36 11.97
N VAL A 37 15.40 15.53 12.14
CA VAL A 37 15.43 14.13 11.70
C VAL A 37 15.67 14.04 10.20
N ILE A 38 14.95 14.84 9.40
CA ILE A 38 15.13 14.87 7.94
C ILE A 38 16.57 15.30 7.57
N LYS A 39 17.14 16.29 8.24
CA LYS A 39 18.50 16.77 7.97
C LYS A 39 19.59 15.70 8.15
N HIS A 40 19.36 14.75 9.05
CA HIS A 40 20.33 13.71 9.38
C HIS A 40 20.05 12.36 8.71
N SER A 41 19.01 12.30 7.83
CA SER A 41 18.59 11.07 7.18
C SER A 41 18.75 11.18 5.67
N GLN A 42 19.22 10.11 5.03
CA GLN A 42 19.27 10.02 3.58
C GLN A 42 17.93 9.54 2.98
N ILE A 43 17.18 8.74 3.75
CA ILE A 43 15.86 8.25 3.32
C ILE A 43 14.84 8.57 4.39
N VAL A 44 13.76 9.22 4.00
CA VAL A 44 12.62 9.54 4.86
C VAL A 44 11.40 8.80 4.35
N LEU A 45 10.81 7.96 5.20
CA LEU A 45 9.55 7.27 4.94
C LEU A 45 8.44 8.02 5.69
N THR A 46 7.42 8.42 4.95
CA THR A 46 6.35 9.27 5.50
C THR A 46 5.02 9.03 4.80
N THR A 47 3.95 9.59 5.33
CA THR A 47 2.65 9.62 4.66
C THR A 47 2.46 10.91 3.87
N PRO A 48 1.63 10.92 2.81
CA PRO A 48 1.33 12.14 2.04
C PRO A 48 0.85 13.29 2.93
N GLU A 49 0.01 13.00 3.93
CA GLU A 49 -0.56 13.99 4.84
C GLU A 49 0.52 14.65 5.71
N LYS A 50 1.45 13.85 6.21
CA LYS A 50 2.56 14.38 7.03
C LYS A 50 3.53 15.18 6.18
N TRP A 51 3.87 14.68 5.00
CA TRP A 51 4.74 15.41 4.07
C TRP A 51 4.09 16.71 3.58
N ASP A 52 2.78 16.72 3.33
CA ASP A 52 2.03 17.94 3.03
C ASP A 52 2.17 18.97 4.16
N SER A 53 1.93 18.54 5.40
CA SER A 53 2.04 19.41 6.58
C SER A 53 3.45 20.02 6.72
N LEU A 54 4.49 19.18 6.60
CA LEU A 54 5.90 19.63 6.72
C LEU A 54 6.29 20.61 5.61
N THR A 55 5.83 20.36 4.39
CA THR A 55 6.24 21.15 3.23
C THR A 55 5.40 22.40 2.99
N ARG A 56 4.31 22.63 3.74
CA ARG A 56 3.53 23.91 3.63
C ARG A 56 4.38 25.15 3.88
N ARG A 57 5.36 25.04 4.79
CA ARG A 57 6.32 26.10 5.11
C ARG A 57 7.70 25.84 4.51
N TRP A 58 7.77 25.26 3.32
CA TRP A 58 9.03 24.87 2.71
C TRP A 58 10.06 26.02 2.54
N ARG A 59 9.56 27.27 2.43
CA ARG A 59 10.44 28.44 2.30
C ARG A 59 11.27 28.69 3.56
N ASP A 60 10.75 28.34 4.74
CA ASP A 60 11.46 28.46 6.01
C ASP A 60 12.63 27.47 6.11
N HIS A 61 12.57 26.41 5.29
CA HIS A 61 13.57 25.34 5.20
C HIS A 61 14.00 25.07 3.76
N ALA A 62 14.14 26.13 2.95
CA ALA A 62 14.35 26.03 1.52
C ALA A 62 15.56 25.17 1.14
N SER A 63 16.70 25.33 1.83
CA SER A 63 17.92 24.57 1.57
C SER A 63 17.71 23.05 1.77
N LEU A 64 16.99 22.66 2.82
CA LEU A 64 16.65 21.27 3.08
C LEU A 64 15.73 20.69 2.03
N MET A 65 14.67 21.42 1.68
CA MET A 65 13.69 20.97 0.67
C MET A 65 14.32 20.91 -0.72
N GLN A 66 15.27 21.81 -1.01
CA GLN A 66 16.05 21.78 -2.24
C GLN A 66 17.08 20.62 -2.27
N ALA A 67 17.48 20.08 -1.15
CA ALA A 67 18.35 18.92 -1.08
C ALA A 67 17.65 17.59 -1.41
N VAL A 68 16.31 17.55 -1.44
CA VAL A 68 15.55 16.34 -1.78
C VAL A 68 15.80 15.97 -3.24
N ALA A 69 16.57 14.92 -3.50
CA ALA A 69 16.94 14.49 -4.85
C ALA A 69 15.92 13.54 -5.49
N LEU A 70 15.11 12.87 -4.68
CA LEU A 70 14.17 11.85 -5.15
C LEU A 70 12.89 11.87 -4.33
N LEU A 71 11.75 11.90 -5.01
CA LEU A 71 10.43 11.64 -4.43
C LEU A 71 9.89 10.33 -4.99
N LEU A 72 9.79 9.31 -4.11
CA LEU A 72 9.17 8.04 -4.41
C LEU A 72 7.69 8.09 -3.98
N ILE A 73 6.79 7.81 -4.88
CA ILE A 73 5.35 7.77 -4.64
C ILE A 73 4.89 6.33 -4.82
N ASP A 74 4.59 5.68 -3.71
CA ASP A 74 3.99 4.35 -3.74
C ASP A 74 2.46 4.47 -3.87
N GLU A 75 1.85 3.50 -4.55
CA GLU A 75 0.40 3.42 -4.76
C GLU A 75 -0.21 4.70 -5.37
N VAL A 76 0.41 5.23 -6.44
CA VAL A 76 -0.02 6.49 -7.06
C VAL A 76 -1.48 6.47 -7.55
N HIS A 77 -2.10 5.29 -7.71
CA HIS A 77 -3.53 5.16 -8.01
C HIS A 77 -4.43 5.75 -6.93
N MET A 78 -3.91 6.02 -5.73
CA MET A 78 -4.63 6.75 -4.68
C MET A 78 -5.03 8.18 -5.08
N LEU A 79 -4.52 8.71 -6.19
CA LEU A 79 -5.00 9.97 -6.76
C LEU A 79 -6.51 9.98 -7.00
N THR A 80 -7.13 8.82 -7.24
CA THR A 80 -8.59 8.70 -7.42
C THR A 80 -9.38 8.67 -6.12
N GLU A 81 -8.72 8.54 -4.97
CA GLU A 81 -9.40 8.54 -3.67
C GLU A 81 -9.78 9.96 -3.24
N ALA A 82 -11.05 10.15 -2.86
CA ALA A 82 -11.59 11.46 -2.51
C ALA A 82 -10.86 12.14 -1.35
N ASP A 83 -10.42 11.36 -0.36
CA ASP A 83 -9.78 11.88 0.85
C ASP A 83 -8.28 12.14 0.69
N ARG A 84 -7.59 11.34 -0.13
CA ARG A 84 -6.13 11.33 -0.21
C ARG A 84 -5.57 11.87 -1.51
N GLY A 85 -6.31 11.72 -2.59
CA GLY A 85 -5.92 12.20 -3.90
C GLY A 85 -5.54 13.69 -3.86
N PRO A 86 -6.38 14.58 -3.33
CA PRO A 86 -6.07 16.01 -3.24
C PRO A 86 -4.78 16.32 -2.47
N THR A 87 -4.51 15.56 -1.38
CA THR A 87 -3.28 15.74 -0.62
C THR A 87 -2.05 15.34 -1.43
N LEU A 88 -2.12 14.21 -2.13
CA LEU A 88 -1.02 13.74 -2.98
C LEU A 88 -0.76 14.71 -4.14
N GLU A 89 -1.81 15.23 -4.77
CA GLU A 89 -1.69 16.26 -5.81
C GLU A 89 -1.01 17.54 -5.28
N ALA A 90 -1.42 18.01 -4.12
CA ALA A 90 -0.82 19.17 -3.48
C ALA A 90 0.66 18.96 -3.17
N VAL A 91 1.04 17.76 -2.68
CA VAL A 91 2.43 17.40 -2.42
C VAL A 91 3.25 17.43 -3.69
N VAL A 92 2.82 16.74 -4.75
CA VAL A 92 3.56 16.68 -6.02
C VAL A 92 3.69 18.05 -6.66
N SER A 93 2.60 18.85 -6.70
CA SER A 93 2.61 20.20 -7.23
C SER A 93 3.60 21.10 -6.48
N ARG A 94 3.62 21.01 -5.16
CA ARG A 94 4.58 21.76 -4.32
C ARG A 94 6.01 21.32 -4.56
N MET A 95 6.28 20.04 -4.67
CA MET A 95 7.62 19.54 -4.95
C MET A 95 8.11 19.92 -6.35
N LYS A 96 7.23 20.00 -7.35
CA LYS A 96 7.53 20.60 -8.67
C LYS A 96 7.90 22.07 -8.54
N THR A 97 7.14 22.83 -7.74
CA THR A 97 7.45 24.24 -7.46
C THR A 97 8.82 24.39 -6.77
N ILE A 98 9.11 23.58 -5.76
CA ILE A 98 10.42 23.57 -5.09
C ILE A 98 11.53 23.28 -6.10
N ARG A 99 11.32 22.29 -6.98
CA ARG A 99 12.27 21.94 -8.06
C ARG A 99 12.52 23.15 -8.98
N SER A 100 11.47 23.85 -9.40
CA SER A 100 11.60 24.98 -10.32
C SER A 100 12.28 26.22 -9.71
N THR A 101 12.38 26.30 -8.39
CA THR A 101 13.06 27.40 -7.69
C THR A 101 14.52 27.12 -7.37
N ARG A 102 15.04 25.96 -7.78
CA ARG A 102 16.45 25.61 -7.56
C ARG A 102 17.35 26.47 -8.43
N PRO A 103 18.49 26.90 -7.88
CA PRO A 103 19.53 27.54 -8.68
C PRO A 103 20.02 26.61 -9.80
N SER A 104 20.31 27.17 -10.97
CA SER A 104 20.75 26.41 -12.16
C SER A 104 22.13 25.78 -11.99
N ASP A 105 22.92 26.21 -11.03
CA ASP A 105 24.26 25.72 -10.70
C ASP A 105 24.27 24.51 -9.75
N THR A 106 23.09 24.08 -9.25
CA THR A 106 23.00 22.90 -8.40
C THR A 106 23.03 21.62 -9.24
N ASN A 107 23.98 20.72 -8.95
CA ASN A 107 24.06 19.39 -9.57
C ASN A 107 22.94 18.41 -9.11
N VAL A 108 22.05 18.85 -8.25
CA VAL A 108 20.97 18.02 -7.70
C VAL A 108 19.66 18.35 -8.38
N SER A 109 19.17 17.45 -9.23
CA SER A 109 17.82 17.54 -9.80
C SER A 109 16.87 16.64 -9.00
N LEU A 110 15.66 17.14 -8.68
CA LEU A 110 14.62 16.33 -8.05
C LEU A 110 13.97 15.44 -9.11
N ARG A 111 14.04 14.14 -8.87
CA ARG A 111 13.36 13.14 -9.69
C ARG A 111 12.07 12.67 -9.00
N PHE A 112 11.05 12.39 -9.81
CA PHE A 112 9.81 11.76 -9.38
C PHE A 112 9.79 10.33 -9.89
N ILE A 113 9.50 9.37 -9.01
CA ILE A 113 9.23 7.99 -9.37
C ILE A 113 7.91 7.60 -8.72
N ALA A 114 6.94 7.18 -9.52
CA ALA A 114 5.65 6.69 -9.05
C ALA A 114 5.50 5.21 -9.38
N VAL A 115 5.03 4.46 -8.40
CA VAL A 115 4.71 3.03 -8.54
C VAL A 115 3.21 2.84 -8.29
N SER A 116 2.60 1.94 -9.04
CA SER A 116 1.17 1.67 -8.92
C SER A 116 0.87 0.20 -9.16
N ALA A 117 -0.26 -0.25 -8.63
CA ALA A 117 -0.97 -1.40 -9.17
C ALA A 117 -1.38 -1.14 -10.64
N THR A 118 -2.08 -2.08 -11.24
CA THR A 118 -2.59 -1.92 -12.61
C THR A 118 -3.61 -0.77 -12.67
N ILE A 119 -3.29 0.27 -13.43
CA ILE A 119 -4.19 1.40 -13.72
C ILE A 119 -4.46 1.47 -15.22
N PRO A 120 -5.67 1.86 -15.64
CA PRO A 120 -6.02 1.94 -17.07
C PRO A 120 -5.35 3.14 -17.76
N ASN A 121 -5.14 4.25 -17.06
CA ASN A 121 -4.74 5.55 -17.57
C ASN A 121 -3.31 5.93 -17.17
N VAL A 122 -2.36 5.03 -17.34
CA VAL A 122 -0.95 5.26 -16.96
C VAL A 122 -0.33 6.47 -17.69
N ASP A 123 -0.76 6.75 -18.91
CA ASP A 123 -0.26 7.87 -19.72
C ASP A 123 -0.73 9.21 -19.15
N ASP A 124 -1.95 9.30 -18.60
CA ASP A 124 -2.43 10.51 -17.94
C ASP A 124 -1.62 10.81 -16.67
N VAL A 125 -1.30 9.76 -15.89
CA VAL A 125 -0.45 9.91 -14.70
C VAL A 125 0.97 10.32 -15.09
N ALA A 126 1.51 9.79 -16.18
CA ALA A 126 2.81 10.21 -16.71
C ALA A 126 2.78 11.67 -17.19
N ALA A 127 1.75 12.07 -17.92
CA ALA A 127 1.56 13.46 -18.33
C ALA A 127 1.44 14.40 -17.11
N TRP A 128 0.70 14.01 -16.09
CA TRP A 128 0.60 14.76 -14.84
C TRP A 128 1.94 14.86 -14.09
N LEU A 129 2.78 13.82 -14.08
CA LEU A 129 4.12 13.87 -13.50
C LEU A 129 5.13 14.67 -14.34
N SER A 130 4.87 14.84 -15.62
CA SER A 130 5.71 15.62 -16.54
C SER A 130 5.71 17.11 -16.13
N ASP A 131 6.79 17.81 -16.47
CA ASP A 131 6.90 19.24 -16.30
C ASP A 131 7.91 19.88 -17.31
N ARG A 132 8.34 21.11 -17.03
CA ARG A 132 9.25 21.85 -17.90
C ARG A 132 10.65 21.22 -18.05
N GLU A 133 11.07 20.37 -17.10
CA GLU A 133 12.37 19.69 -17.15
C GLU A 133 12.33 18.44 -18.03
N GLY A 134 11.15 17.97 -18.38
CA GLY A 134 10.97 16.88 -19.33
C GLY A 134 9.73 16.02 -19.10
N PRO A 135 9.44 15.13 -20.05
CA PRO A 135 8.34 14.20 -19.95
C PRO A 135 8.65 13.06 -18.98
N ALA A 136 7.65 12.64 -18.19
CA ALA A 136 7.72 11.40 -17.45
C ALA A 136 7.55 10.21 -18.39
N VAL A 137 8.30 9.14 -18.12
CA VAL A 137 8.26 7.92 -18.92
C VAL A 137 7.43 6.87 -18.18
N ALA A 138 6.34 6.45 -18.80
CA ALA A 138 5.54 5.34 -18.32
C ALA A 138 6.21 4.00 -18.68
N ARG A 139 6.29 3.10 -17.71
CA ARG A 139 6.78 1.72 -17.89
C ARG A 139 5.74 0.74 -17.38
N LYS A 140 5.09 0.03 -18.28
CA LYS A 140 4.17 -1.05 -17.95
C LYS A 140 4.95 -2.36 -17.89
N LEU A 141 4.97 -2.99 -16.72
CA LEU A 141 5.61 -4.29 -16.56
C LEU A 141 4.71 -5.38 -17.10
N GLU A 142 5.26 -6.22 -17.97
CA GLU A 142 4.54 -7.36 -18.53
C GLU A 142 4.39 -8.49 -17.51
N GLU A 143 3.35 -9.31 -17.68
CA GLU A 143 3.08 -10.49 -16.84
C GLU A 143 4.25 -11.48 -16.86
N THR A 144 5.05 -11.50 -17.91
CA THR A 144 6.26 -12.33 -18.04
C THR A 144 7.33 -12.03 -17.00
N LEU A 145 7.41 -10.77 -16.55
CA LEU A 145 8.35 -10.30 -15.52
C LEU A 145 7.88 -10.58 -14.10
N ARG A 146 6.66 -11.08 -13.93
CA ARG A 146 6.10 -11.38 -12.62
C ARG A 146 6.78 -12.63 -12.04
N PRO A 147 7.39 -12.55 -10.84
CA PRO A 147 8.06 -13.71 -10.19
C PRO A 147 7.09 -14.87 -9.94
N VAL A 148 5.84 -14.55 -9.62
CA VAL A 148 4.76 -15.52 -9.47
C VAL A 148 3.70 -15.25 -10.51
N LYS A 149 3.50 -16.20 -11.42
CA LYS A 149 2.52 -16.06 -12.51
C LYS A 149 1.10 -16.10 -11.96
N LEU A 150 0.26 -15.21 -12.43
CA LEU A 150 -1.15 -15.11 -12.07
C LEU A 150 -2.00 -15.92 -13.05
N ARG A 151 -2.67 -16.96 -12.55
CA ARG A 151 -3.72 -17.67 -13.28
C ARG A 151 -5.09 -17.12 -12.85
N ARG A 152 -5.82 -16.57 -13.79
CA ARG A 152 -7.18 -16.05 -13.56
C ARG A 152 -8.20 -17.13 -13.94
N VAL A 153 -9.13 -17.40 -13.01
CA VAL A 153 -10.25 -18.32 -13.24
C VAL A 153 -11.52 -17.59 -12.83
N VAL A 154 -12.49 -17.53 -13.74
CA VAL A 154 -13.79 -16.91 -13.49
C VAL A 154 -14.83 -18.03 -13.46
N LEU A 155 -15.58 -18.11 -12.36
CA LEU A 155 -16.64 -19.08 -12.15
C LEU A 155 -17.97 -18.33 -12.06
N GLY A 156 -18.90 -18.68 -12.95
CA GLY A 156 -20.26 -18.17 -12.92
C GLY A 156 -21.17 -19.09 -12.10
N TYR A 157 -22.08 -18.49 -11.36
CA TYR A 157 -23.13 -19.19 -10.62
C TYR A 157 -24.48 -18.53 -10.88
N ASP A 158 -25.54 -19.35 -11.00
CA ASP A 158 -26.88 -18.85 -11.23
C ASP A 158 -27.40 -18.08 -10.02
N CYS A 159 -27.92 -16.89 -10.29
CA CYS A 159 -28.63 -16.08 -9.32
C CYS A 159 -30.12 -16.11 -9.63
N ARG A 160 -30.95 -16.46 -8.65
CA ARG A 160 -32.41 -16.43 -8.85
C ARG A 160 -32.90 -14.99 -8.89
N GLU A 161 -33.86 -14.68 -9.77
CA GLU A 161 -34.37 -13.30 -9.96
C GLU A 161 -34.89 -12.64 -8.70
N ASN A 162 -35.39 -13.43 -7.73
CA ASN A 162 -35.93 -12.93 -6.46
C ASN A 162 -34.89 -12.87 -5.32
N TRP A 163 -33.62 -13.12 -5.61
CA TRP A 163 -32.56 -13.01 -4.60
C TRP A 163 -31.99 -11.60 -4.56
N SER A 164 -31.81 -11.08 -3.35
CA SER A 164 -30.98 -9.90 -3.16
C SER A 164 -29.50 -10.26 -3.37
N GLU A 165 -28.70 -9.29 -3.76
CA GLU A 165 -27.25 -9.41 -3.92
C GLU A 165 -26.60 -10.04 -2.66
N PHE A 166 -27.00 -9.58 -1.49
CA PHE A 166 -26.55 -10.13 -0.21
C PHE A 166 -26.88 -11.63 -0.04
N ARG A 167 -28.08 -12.06 -0.43
CA ARG A 167 -28.46 -13.47 -0.36
C ARG A 167 -27.67 -14.33 -1.34
N PHE A 168 -27.42 -13.81 -2.53
CA PHE A 168 -26.56 -14.47 -3.50
C PHE A 168 -25.13 -14.62 -2.98
N GLU A 169 -24.56 -13.56 -2.43
CA GLU A 169 -23.21 -13.55 -1.83
C GLU A 169 -23.07 -14.62 -0.72
N ILE A 170 -24.05 -14.71 0.18
CA ILE A 170 -24.07 -15.77 1.22
C ILE A 170 -24.09 -17.16 0.59
N SER A 171 -24.84 -17.36 -0.51
CA SER A 171 -24.91 -18.66 -1.18
C SER A 171 -23.57 -19.12 -1.74
N LEU A 172 -22.71 -18.18 -2.14
CA LEU A 172 -21.37 -18.47 -2.64
C LEU A 172 -20.44 -19.08 -1.57
N ASN A 173 -20.69 -18.81 -0.29
CA ASN A 173 -19.91 -19.39 0.80
C ASN A 173 -19.91 -20.91 0.78
N TYR A 174 -21.00 -21.52 0.35
CA TYR A 174 -21.11 -22.97 0.24
C TYR A 174 -20.36 -23.55 -0.98
N LYS A 175 -19.93 -22.71 -1.91
CA LYS A 175 -19.12 -23.10 -3.06
C LYS A 175 -17.62 -23.00 -2.80
N LEU A 176 -17.23 -22.15 -1.84
CA LEU A 176 -15.82 -21.88 -1.52
C LEU A 176 -14.99 -23.13 -1.18
N PRO A 177 -15.47 -24.12 -0.38
CA PRO A 177 -14.68 -25.32 -0.09
C PRO A 177 -14.23 -26.07 -1.33
N SER A 178 -15.13 -26.23 -2.30
CA SER A 178 -14.84 -26.90 -3.57
C SER A 178 -13.87 -26.07 -4.43
N VAL A 179 -14.05 -24.75 -4.48
CA VAL A 179 -13.15 -23.84 -5.22
C VAL A 179 -11.74 -23.88 -4.60
N ILE A 180 -11.63 -23.78 -3.28
CA ILE A 180 -10.36 -23.87 -2.58
C ILE A 180 -9.68 -25.20 -2.83
N ALA A 181 -10.40 -26.32 -2.71
CA ALA A 181 -9.85 -27.63 -2.95
C ALA A 181 -9.31 -27.82 -4.38
N THR A 182 -10.02 -27.23 -5.37
CA THR A 182 -9.65 -27.37 -6.78
C THR A 182 -8.46 -26.49 -7.17
N TYR A 183 -8.39 -25.26 -6.65
CA TYR A 183 -7.47 -24.25 -7.19
C TYR A 183 -6.32 -23.88 -6.25
N SER A 184 -6.38 -24.16 -4.94
CA SER A 184 -5.34 -23.74 -3.99
C SER A 184 -4.06 -24.55 -4.05
N SER A 185 -4.10 -25.77 -4.60
CA SER A 185 -2.98 -26.73 -4.53
C SER A 185 -2.49 -26.95 -3.09
N ASN A 186 -3.40 -26.93 -2.11
CA ASN A 186 -3.12 -26.98 -0.66
C ASN A 186 -2.25 -25.83 -0.13
N LYS A 187 -2.18 -24.71 -0.84
CA LYS A 187 -1.46 -23.50 -0.38
C LYS A 187 -2.41 -22.57 0.39
N PRO A 188 -1.88 -21.66 1.20
CA PRO A 188 -2.67 -20.63 1.87
C PRO A 188 -3.55 -19.88 0.88
N THR A 189 -4.81 -19.67 1.25
CA THR A 189 -5.81 -19.03 0.39
C THR A 189 -6.37 -17.80 1.07
N LEU A 190 -6.44 -16.69 0.34
CA LEU A 190 -7.05 -15.45 0.79
C LEU A 190 -8.41 -15.29 0.11
N VAL A 191 -9.46 -15.10 0.91
CA VAL A 191 -10.84 -14.90 0.44
C VAL A 191 -11.27 -13.48 0.76
N PHE A 192 -11.55 -12.69 -0.26
CA PHE A 192 -12.10 -11.35 -0.12
C PHE A 192 -13.62 -11.41 -0.08
N VAL A 193 -14.23 -10.65 0.81
CA VAL A 193 -15.69 -10.53 0.99
C VAL A 193 -16.07 -9.06 1.21
N ALA A 194 -17.31 -8.71 0.93
CA ALA A 194 -17.75 -7.31 0.91
C ALA A 194 -17.75 -6.62 2.29
N THR A 195 -18.00 -7.35 3.39
CA THR A 195 -18.11 -6.75 4.72
C THR A 195 -17.36 -7.52 5.80
N ARG A 196 -17.04 -6.84 6.92
CA ARG A 196 -16.44 -7.49 8.10
C ARG A 196 -17.31 -8.62 8.66
N LYS A 197 -18.64 -8.45 8.62
CA LYS A 197 -19.59 -9.48 9.06
C LYS A 197 -19.58 -10.68 8.12
N SER A 198 -19.52 -10.44 6.80
CA SER A 198 -19.37 -11.50 5.80
C SER A 198 -18.08 -12.29 6.02
N ALA A 199 -16.96 -11.63 6.38
CA ALA A 199 -15.71 -12.31 6.67
C ALA A 199 -15.84 -13.31 7.83
N GLN A 200 -16.49 -12.90 8.92
CA GLN A 200 -16.75 -13.78 10.07
C GLN A 200 -17.66 -14.96 9.70
N THR A 201 -18.76 -14.68 8.98
CA THR A 201 -19.71 -15.71 8.56
C THR A 201 -19.05 -16.71 7.60
N THR A 202 -18.29 -16.22 6.61
CA THR A 202 -17.56 -17.06 5.66
C THR A 202 -16.52 -17.93 6.37
N ALA A 203 -15.75 -17.38 7.31
CA ALA A 203 -14.78 -18.13 8.09
C ALA A 203 -15.45 -19.25 8.93
N THR A 204 -16.59 -18.95 9.56
CA THR A 204 -17.36 -19.94 10.32
C THR A 204 -17.89 -21.05 9.41
N THR A 205 -18.45 -20.70 8.25
CA THR A 205 -18.96 -21.68 7.27
C THR A 205 -17.84 -22.58 6.77
N LEU A 206 -16.69 -22.01 6.42
CA LEU A 206 -15.53 -22.76 5.97
C LEU A 206 -14.99 -23.68 7.08
N SER A 207 -14.95 -23.24 8.32
CA SER A 207 -14.46 -24.06 9.45
C SER A 207 -15.36 -25.29 9.72
N GLN A 208 -16.66 -25.14 9.46
CA GLN A 208 -17.63 -26.23 9.65
C GLN A 208 -17.64 -27.22 8.48
N GLN A 209 -17.46 -26.75 7.26
CA GLN A 209 -17.63 -27.55 6.04
C GLN A 209 -16.32 -28.13 5.49
N ALA A 210 -15.21 -27.46 5.73
CA ALA A 210 -13.93 -27.88 5.18
C ALA A 210 -13.01 -28.36 6.30
N ARG A 211 -12.54 -29.61 6.20
CA ARG A 211 -11.38 -30.07 6.95
C ARG A 211 -10.10 -29.44 6.37
N LEU A 212 -10.05 -28.10 6.34
CA LEU A 212 -8.96 -27.32 5.74
C LEU A 212 -7.67 -27.37 6.57
N VAL A 213 -7.78 -27.72 7.84
CA VAL A 213 -6.62 -27.80 8.75
C VAL A 213 -6.22 -29.27 8.90
N ARG A 214 -5.24 -29.68 8.12
CA ARG A 214 -4.75 -31.08 8.13
C ARG A 214 -3.62 -31.33 9.13
N ASN A 215 -2.88 -30.30 9.59
CA ASN A 215 -1.73 -30.42 10.47
C ASN A 215 -2.01 -29.96 11.90
N ALA A 216 -1.49 -30.70 12.89
CA ALA A 216 -1.56 -30.35 14.31
C ALA A 216 -0.90 -28.99 14.61
N GLU A 217 0.20 -28.66 13.94
CA GLU A 217 0.89 -27.36 14.05
C GLU A 217 0.00 -26.18 13.62
N HIS A 218 -0.72 -26.30 12.51
CA HIS A 218 -1.67 -25.27 12.08
C HIS A 218 -2.84 -25.10 13.04
N LYS A 219 -3.31 -26.20 13.69
CA LYS A 219 -4.34 -26.11 14.73
C LYS A 219 -3.82 -25.33 15.94
N GLN A 220 -2.60 -25.57 16.35
CA GLN A 220 -1.98 -24.90 17.48
C GLN A 220 -1.76 -23.41 17.21
N CYS A 221 -1.29 -23.07 16.01
CA CYS A 221 -1.14 -21.68 15.56
C CYS A 221 -2.48 -20.93 15.55
N LEU A 222 -3.55 -21.53 14.98
CA LEU A 222 -4.89 -20.93 14.97
C LEU A 222 -5.48 -20.76 16.37
N THR A 223 -5.20 -21.69 17.30
CA THR A 223 -5.62 -21.60 18.71
C THR A 223 -4.91 -20.44 19.40
N THR A 224 -3.60 -20.30 19.17
CA THR A 224 -2.78 -19.20 19.71
C THR A 224 -3.27 -17.83 19.21
N VAL A 225 -3.48 -17.69 17.90
CA VAL A 225 -4.03 -16.45 17.29
C VAL A 225 -5.44 -16.16 17.82
N GLY A 226 -6.29 -17.18 17.94
CA GLY A 226 -7.64 -17.04 18.50
C GLY A 226 -7.65 -16.58 19.96
N ASN A 227 -6.70 -17.03 20.77
CA ASN A 227 -6.54 -16.59 22.15
C ASN A 227 -6.02 -15.16 22.23
N CYS A 228 -5.01 -14.79 21.45
CA CYS A 228 -4.52 -13.41 21.36
C CYS A 228 -5.61 -12.41 20.94
N LEU A 229 -6.49 -12.79 20.02
CA LEU A 229 -7.63 -11.95 19.59
C LEU A 229 -8.71 -11.81 20.69
N ARG A 230 -8.90 -12.82 21.54
CA ARG A 230 -9.82 -12.74 22.70
C ARG A 230 -9.25 -11.85 23.78
N ASP A 231 -7.96 -11.96 24.08
CA ASP A 231 -7.29 -11.15 25.10
C ASP A 231 -7.25 -9.65 24.73
N ASN A 232 -7.12 -9.32 23.45
CA ASN A 232 -7.21 -7.93 22.98
C ASN A 232 -8.66 -7.36 23.02
N LYS A 233 -9.69 -8.19 22.98
CA LYS A 233 -11.09 -7.74 23.17
C LYS A 233 -11.45 -7.42 24.63
N LEU A 234 -10.66 -7.88 25.58
CA LEU A 234 -10.86 -7.61 27.03
C LEU A 234 -10.10 -6.37 27.50
N ARG A 235 -9.29 -5.74 26.62
CA ARG A 235 -8.48 -4.55 26.95
C ARG A 235 -8.91 -3.28 26.18
N GLY A 236 -10.04 -3.32 25.45
CA GLY A 236 -10.60 -2.18 24.70
C GLY A 236 -11.97 -1.76 25.19
#